data_f9ee183053e4b5132dd63d7b3f9fb8cb
#
_entry.id   f9ee183053e4b5132dd63d7b3f9fb8cb
#
_cell.length_a   1.000
_cell.length_b   1.000
_cell.length_c   1.000
_cell.angle_alpha   90.00
_cell.angle_beta   90.00
_cell.angle_gamma   90.00
#
_symmetry.space_group_name_H-M   'P 1'
#
loop_
_entity.id
_entity.type
_entity.pdbx_description
1 polymer ?
#
loop_
_entity_poly.entity_id
_entity_poly.type
_entity_poly.pdbx_seq_one_letter_code
_entity_poly.pdbx_strand_id
1 'polypeptide(L)' 'MKDDLLKYVEQLEIERQENAEIYSEETLNRLDNLIKEYHKIILSL' A
#
# COMPACT_ATOMS: atom_id res chain seq x y z
N MET A 1 5.37 -1.22 -16.71
CA MET A 1 5.16 -0.16 -15.73
C MET A 1 3.98 -0.41 -14.81
N LYS A 2 2.83 -0.70 -15.36
CA LYS A 2 1.65 -1.00 -14.55
C LYS A 2 1.87 -2.21 -13.65
N ASP A 3 2.53 -3.24 -14.18
CA ASP A 3 2.81 -4.46 -13.41
C ASP A 3 3.75 -4.20 -12.25
N ASP A 4 4.71 -3.30 -12.42
CA ASP A 4 5.64 -2.94 -11.35
C ASP A 4 4.92 -2.21 -10.23
N LEU A 5 3.98 -1.34 -10.59
CA LEU A 5 3.18 -0.63 -9.61
C LEU A 5 2.28 -1.58 -8.83
N LEU A 6 1.68 -2.54 -9.54
CA LEU A 6 0.84 -3.55 -8.89
C LEU A 6 1.63 -4.37 -7.90
N LYS A 7 2.84 -4.77 -8.26
CA LYS A 7 3.72 -5.52 -7.35
C LYS A 7 4.08 -4.70 -6.13
N TYR A 8 4.36 -3.41 -6.33
CA TYR A 8 4.70 -2.52 -5.24
C TYR A 8 3.54 -2.38 -4.26
N VAL A 9 2.32 -2.21 -4.79
CA VAL A 9 1.12 -2.11 -3.96
C VAL A 9 0.89 -3.40 -3.18
N GLU A 10 1.09 -4.55 -3.81
CA GLU A 10 0.99 -5.84 -3.12
C GLU A 10 1.97 -5.93 -1.95
N GLN A 11 3.20 -5.46 -2.16
CA GLN A 11 4.21 -5.44 -1.10
C GLN A 11 3.77 -4.57 0.06
N LEU A 12 3.21 -3.41 -0.23
CA LEU A 12 2.70 -2.51 0.81
C LEU A 12 1.57 -3.15 1.61
N GLU A 13 0.66 -3.83 0.92
CA GLU A 13 -0.45 -4.49 1.58
C GLU A 13 0.01 -5.63 2.48
N ILE A 14 0.98 -6.42 2.00
CA ILE A 14 1.56 -7.50 2.78
C ILE A 14 2.27 -6.94 4.00
N GLU A 15 3.07 -5.90 3.82
CA GLU A 15 3.79 -5.27 4.93
C GLU A 15 2.82 -4.76 6.00
N ARG A 16 1.75 -4.12 5.57
CA ARG A 16 0.74 -3.62 6.50
C ARG A 16 0.10 -4.77 7.29
N GLN A 17 -0.25 -5.84 6.60
CA GLN A 17 -0.92 -6.98 7.22
C GLN A 17 0.00 -7.71 8.19
N GLU A 18 1.26 -7.92 7.80
CA GLU A 18 2.22 -8.64 8.64
C GLU A 18 2.62 -7.84 9.88
N ASN A 19 2.59 -6.53 9.79
CA ASN A 19 3.02 -5.65 10.88
C ASN A 19 1.88 -4.92 11.55
N ALA A 20 0.64 -5.37 11.35
CA ALA A 20 -0.53 -4.69 11.88
C ALA A 20 -0.52 -4.59 13.42
N GLU A 21 0.12 -5.56 14.08
CA GLU A 21 0.22 -5.55 15.54
C GLU A 21 1.45 -4.80 16.05
N ILE A 22 2.42 -4.59 15.16
CA ILE A 22 3.71 -3.97 15.50
C ILE A 22 3.67 -2.46 15.26
N TYR A 23 3.12 -2.05 14.11
CA TYR A 23 3.06 -0.65 13.73
C TYR A 23 1.99 0.11 14.50
N SER A 24 2.24 1.39 14.75
CA SER A 24 1.26 2.27 15.36
C SER A 24 0.10 2.50 14.40
N GLU A 25 -1.04 2.92 14.95
CA GLU A 25 -2.22 3.24 14.14
C GLU A 25 -1.90 4.33 13.10
N GLU A 26 -1.10 5.31 13.49
CA GLU A 26 -0.69 6.38 12.59
C GLU A 26 0.09 5.83 11.40
N THR A 27 1.01 4.90 11.64
CA THR A 27 1.80 4.28 10.58
C THR A 27 0.92 3.47 9.66
N LEU A 28 -0.02 2.71 10.23
CA LEU A 28 -0.96 1.91 9.43
C LEU A 28 -1.84 2.79 8.56
N ASN A 29 -2.27 3.94 9.08
CA ASN A 29 -3.07 4.89 8.31
C ASN A 29 -2.28 5.48 7.14
N ARG A 30 -0.99 5.75 7.34
CA ARG A 30 -0.12 6.23 6.28
C ARG A 30 0.03 5.19 5.18
N LEU A 31 0.20 3.92 5.54
CA LEU A 31 0.28 2.85 4.56
C LEU A 31 -1.02 2.73 3.78
N ASP A 32 -2.16 2.82 4.46
CA ASP A 32 -3.46 2.77 3.80
C ASP A 32 -3.62 3.91 2.79
N ASN A 33 -3.17 5.11 3.17
CA ASN A 33 -3.24 6.27 2.27
C ASN A 33 -2.36 6.10 1.04
N LEU A 34 -1.15 5.55 1.23
CA LEU A 34 -0.25 5.25 0.12
C LEU A 34 -0.87 4.25 -0.83
N ILE A 35 -1.43 3.18 -0.29
CA ILE A 35 -2.07 2.14 -1.08
C ILE A 35 -3.20 2.75 -1.91
N LYS A 36 -4.03 3.59 -1.30
CA LYS A 36 -5.10 4.28 -2.00
C LYS A 36 -4.60 5.13 -3.15
N GLU A 37 -3.56 5.90 -2.91
CA GLU A 37 -3.00 6.79 -3.92
C GLU A 37 -2.44 6.01 -5.10
N TYR A 38 -1.74 4.92 -4.84
CA TYR A 38 -1.20 4.08 -5.89
C TYR A 38 -2.31 3.40 -6.70
N HIS A 39 -3.40 2.98 -6.03
CA HIS A 39 -4.55 2.43 -6.72
C HIS A 39 -5.16 3.44 -7.71
N LYS A 40 -5.25 4.71 -7.29
CA LYS A 40 -5.74 5.77 -8.18
C LYS A 40 -4.85 5.94 -9.41
N ILE A 41 -3.54 5.91 -9.21
CA ILE A 41 -2.58 6.03 -10.29
C ILE A 41 -2.74 4.86 -11.26
N ILE A 42 -2.84 3.65 -10.74
CA ILE A 42 -3.00 2.45 -11.55
C ILE A 42 -4.27 2.51 -12.38
N LEU A 43 -5.37 2.97 -11.78
CA LEU A 43 -6.65 3.10 -12.49
C LEU A 43 -6.59 4.16 -13.58
N SER A 44 -5.68 5.12 -13.48
CA SER A 44 -5.52 6.17 -14.48
C SER A 44 -4.61 5.73 -15.64
N LEU A 45 -3.91 4.65 -15.50
CA LEU A 45 -3.07 4.10 -16.55
C LEU A 45 -3.92 3.22 -17.49
#